data_8445c23a9e975abadf00ebf9314b02ac
#
_entry.id   8445c23a9e975abadf00ebf9314b02ac
#
_cell.length_a   1.000
_cell.length_b   1.000
_cell.length_c   1.000
_cell.angle_alpha   90.00
_cell.angle_beta   90.00
_cell.angle_gamma   90.00
#
_symmetry.space_group_name_H-M   'P 1'
#
loop_
_entity.id
_entity.type
_entity.pdbx_description
1 polymer ?
#
loop_
_entity_poly.entity_id
_entity_poly.type
_entity_poly.pdbx_seq_one_letter_code
_entity_poly.pdbx_strand_id
1 'polypeptide(L)'
;LPFTNAEASYLIGLNFRLTLHETIIAGAFDQELSVFGSKGALYKDLQGLSFEDYYKKIAVMVNERAGVTKEQIEYSVNLKNREKRLKQVNNLHLVLSDNDFLLNQSELNWFKNTFAGKTTVFKQGGHLGELWRPELQQAIRSEIKLNK
;
A
#
# COMPACT_ATOMS: atom_id res chain seq x y z
N LEU A 1 -3.01 19.33 15.96
CA LEU A 1 -3.29 18.15 16.78
C LEU A 1 -2.30 18.12 17.94
N PRO A 2 -2.72 17.74 19.15
CA PRO A 2 -1.85 17.74 20.34
C PRO A 2 -0.89 16.53 20.38
N PHE A 3 -0.68 15.82 19.26
CA PHE A 3 0.17 14.65 19.21
C PHE A 3 1.58 15.01 18.74
N THR A 4 2.58 14.42 19.37
CA THR A 4 3.94 14.40 18.87
C THR A 4 4.03 13.52 17.62
N ASN A 5 5.10 13.67 16.83
CA ASN A 5 5.32 12.81 15.66
C ASN A 5 5.39 11.31 16.03
N ALA A 6 5.95 10.98 17.18
CA ALA A 6 6.04 9.61 17.67
C ALA A 6 4.65 9.03 17.98
N GLU A 7 3.80 9.79 18.67
CA GLU A 7 2.42 9.38 18.98
C GLU A 7 1.57 9.25 17.72
N ALA A 8 1.71 10.18 16.76
CA ALA A 8 1.04 10.11 15.48
C ALA A 8 1.46 8.86 14.70
N SER A 9 2.75 8.55 14.65
CA SER A 9 3.28 7.34 14.01
C SER A 9 2.77 6.06 14.68
N TYR A 10 2.70 6.05 16.00
CA TYR A 10 2.14 4.92 16.76
C TYR A 10 0.67 4.69 16.44
N LEU A 11 -0.15 5.75 16.44
CA LEU A 11 -1.58 5.65 16.13
C LEU A 11 -1.83 5.20 14.68
N ILE A 12 -1.05 5.69 13.74
CA ILE A 12 -1.10 5.25 12.34
C ILE A 12 -0.74 3.76 12.26
N GLY A 13 0.35 3.35 12.88
CA GLY A 13 0.79 1.95 12.89
C GLY A 13 -0.24 1.02 13.55
N LEU A 14 -0.88 1.45 14.62
CA LEU A 14 -1.96 0.71 15.28
C LEU A 14 -3.18 0.54 14.35
N ASN A 15 -3.61 1.61 13.69
CA ASN A 15 -4.73 1.54 12.74
C ASN A 15 -4.43 0.60 11.57
N PHE A 16 -3.22 0.69 10.99
CA PHE A 16 -2.77 -0.25 9.97
C PHE A 16 -2.79 -1.70 10.45
N ARG A 17 -2.30 -1.95 11.65
CA ARG A 17 -2.29 -3.29 12.24
C ARG A 17 -3.70 -3.85 12.39
N LEU A 18 -4.65 -3.06 12.87
CA LEU A 18 -6.06 -3.49 13.01
C LEU A 18 -6.68 -3.81 11.64
N THR A 19 -6.53 -2.92 10.67
CA THR A 19 -7.05 -3.13 9.30
C THR A 19 -6.42 -4.34 8.62
N LEU A 20 -5.10 -4.54 8.78
CA LEU A 20 -4.41 -5.71 8.25
C LEU A 20 -4.89 -7.00 8.89
N HIS A 21 -5.13 -7.04 10.20
CA HIS A 21 -5.66 -8.22 10.86
C HIS A 21 -6.99 -8.68 10.25
N GLU A 22 -7.92 -7.76 10.05
CA GLU A 22 -9.22 -8.08 9.42
C GLU A 22 -9.05 -8.61 7.99
N THR A 23 -8.21 -7.97 7.20
CA THR A 23 -7.93 -8.38 5.81
C THR A 23 -7.25 -9.74 5.74
N ILE A 24 -6.27 -10.00 6.62
CA ILE A 24 -5.55 -11.27 6.70
C ILE A 24 -6.50 -12.39 7.10
N ILE A 25 -7.37 -12.14 8.09
CA ILE A 25 -8.34 -13.11 8.55
C ILE A 25 -9.32 -13.44 7.44
N ALA A 26 -9.88 -12.44 6.76
CA ALA A 26 -10.76 -12.64 5.62
C ALA A 26 -10.07 -13.46 4.51
N GLY A 27 -8.85 -13.09 4.11
CA GLY A 27 -8.09 -13.80 3.10
C GLY A 27 -7.71 -15.23 3.50
N ALA A 28 -7.42 -15.48 4.78
CA ALA A 28 -7.11 -16.81 5.29
C ALA A 28 -8.33 -17.73 5.25
N PHE A 29 -9.54 -17.18 5.43
CA PHE A 29 -10.79 -17.95 5.29
C PHE A 29 -11.13 -18.26 3.85
N ASP A 30 -11.03 -17.28 2.95
CA ASP A 30 -11.30 -17.46 1.52
C ASP A 30 -10.38 -18.51 0.87
N GLN A 31 -9.16 -18.65 1.38
CA GLN A 31 -8.18 -19.57 0.83
C GLN A 31 -8.14 -20.93 1.53
N GLU A 32 -9.14 -21.23 2.36
CA GLU A 32 -9.19 -22.49 3.14
C GLU A 32 -7.86 -22.78 3.86
N LEU A 33 -7.20 -21.76 4.38
CA LEU A 33 -5.96 -21.92 5.13
C LEU A 33 -6.28 -22.59 6.47
N SER A 34 -6.62 -23.86 6.39
CA SER A 34 -6.93 -24.77 7.51
C SER A 34 -5.75 -25.00 8.47
N VAL A 35 -4.61 -24.37 8.20
CA VAL A 35 -3.42 -24.42 9.05
C VAL A 35 -3.73 -24.01 10.50
N PHE A 36 -4.78 -23.24 10.72
CA PHE A 36 -5.09 -22.66 12.02
C PHE A 36 -6.27 -23.34 12.76
N GLY A 37 -6.90 -24.37 12.20
CA GLY A 37 -7.93 -25.17 12.87
C GLY A 37 -9.19 -24.44 13.35
N SER A 38 -9.09 -23.21 13.82
CA SER A 38 -10.22 -22.40 14.28
C SER A 38 -9.94 -20.90 14.16
N LYS A 39 -11.02 -20.09 14.08
CA LYS A 39 -10.92 -18.62 14.12
C LYS A 39 -10.14 -18.10 15.32
N GLY A 40 -10.36 -18.66 16.49
CA GLY A 40 -9.70 -18.23 17.72
C GLY A 40 -8.20 -18.49 17.72
N ALA A 41 -7.76 -19.63 17.17
CA ALA A 41 -6.33 -19.93 17.01
C ALA A 41 -5.67 -18.95 16.02
N LEU A 42 -6.31 -18.70 14.88
CA LEU A 42 -5.84 -17.72 13.89
C LEU A 42 -5.68 -16.32 14.50
N TYR A 43 -6.67 -15.84 15.24
CA TYR A 43 -6.60 -14.54 15.92
C TYR A 43 -5.44 -14.47 16.91
N LYS A 44 -5.26 -15.53 17.71
CA LYS A 44 -4.17 -15.58 18.69
C LYS A 44 -2.80 -15.54 18.02
N ASP A 45 -2.62 -16.28 16.96
CA ASP A 45 -1.35 -16.34 16.23
C ASP A 45 -1.06 -15.01 15.51
N LEU A 46 -2.08 -14.38 14.93
CA LEU A 46 -1.95 -13.09 14.25
C LEU A 46 -1.65 -11.93 15.21
N GLN A 47 -2.10 -11.99 16.46
CA GLN A 47 -1.81 -10.92 17.44
C GLN A 47 -0.32 -10.68 17.67
N GLY A 48 0.49 -11.73 17.55
CA GLY A 48 1.95 -11.69 17.72
C GLY A 48 2.74 -11.35 16.45
N LEU A 49 2.11 -11.35 15.26
CA LEU A 49 2.82 -11.14 14.00
C LEU A 49 3.07 -9.67 13.72
N SER A 50 4.32 -9.33 13.37
CA SER A 50 4.61 -8.10 12.64
C SER A 50 4.17 -8.23 11.19
N PHE A 51 4.12 -7.12 10.44
CA PHE A 51 3.86 -7.16 9.00
C PHE A 51 4.89 -8.00 8.24
N GLU A 52 6.16 -7.91 8.65
CA GLU A 52 7.25 -8.69 8.07
C GLU A 52 7.08 -10.18 8.34
N ASP A 53 6.68 -10.55 9.56
CA ASP A 53 6.37 -11.94 9.90
C ASP A 53 5.19 -12.48 9.07
N TYR A 54 4.12 -11.70 8.93
CA TYR A 54 3.01 -12.07 8.08
C TYR A 54 3.45 -12.31 6.64
N TYR A 55 4.22 -11.37 6.08
CA TYR A 55 4.74 -11.51 4.73
C TYR A 55 5.55 -12.81 4.56
N LYS A 56 6.53 -13.04 5.45
CA LYS A 56 7.43 -14.20 5.37
C LYS A 56 6.74 -15.53 5.66
N LYS A 57 5.92 -15.56 6.71
CA LYS A 57 5.36 -16.83 7.23
C LYS A 57 4.05 -17.24 6.57
N ILE A 58 3.31 -16.28 6.03
CA ILE A 58 1.99 -16.53 5.43
C ILE A 58 1.98 -16.22 3.95
N ALA A 59 2.19 -14.95 3.57
CA ALA A 59 2.05 -14.54 2.17
C ALA A 59 3.00 -15.30 1.23
N VAL A 60 4.28 -15.40 1.58
CA VAL A 60 5.27 -16.15 0.79
C VAL A 60 4.90 -17.64 0.75
N MET A 61 4.65 -18.26 1.90
CA MET A 61 4.33 -19.68 1.99
C MET A 61 3.10 -20.08 1.15
N VAL A 62 2.03 -19.27 1.20
CA VAL A 62 0.80 -19.54 0.42
C VAL A 62 1.07 -19.45 -1.07
N ASN A 63 1.83 -18.45 -1.50
CA ASN A 63 2.18 -18.30 -2.91
C ASN A 63 3.13 -19.39 -3.41
N GLU A 64 4.08 -19.83 -2.59
CA GLU A 64 4.97 -20.96 -2.91
C GLU A 64 4.20 -22.27 -3.11
N ARG A 65 3.15 -22.51 -2.32
CA ARG A 65 2.24 -23.65 -2.54
C ARG A 65 1.52 -23.56 -3.87
N ALA A 66 1.26 -22.36 -4.38
CA ALA A 66 0.72 -22.12 -5.71
C ALA A 66 1.79 -22.08 -6.81
N GLY A 67 3.04 -22.38 -6.50
CA GLY A 67 4.16 -22.39 -7.46
C GLY A 67 4.74 -21.01 -7.76
N VAL A 68 4.43 -19.98 -6.96
CA VAL A 68 4.95 -18.61 -7.12
C VAL A 68 6.05 -18.37 -6.10
N THR A 69 7.28 -18.12 -6.55
CA THR A 69 8.41 -17.90 -5.64
C THR A 69 8.36 -16.51 -5.00
N LYS A 70 9.08 -16.35 -3.89
CA LYS A 70 9.24 -15.06 -3.21
C LYS A 70 9.75 -13.96 -4.17
N GLU A 71 10.76 -14.28 -4.97
CA GLU A 71 11.34 -13.34 -5.96
C GLU A 71 10.32 -12.92 -7.02
N GLN A 72 9.45 -13.83 -7.45
CA GLN A 72 8.37 -13.52 -8.37
C GLN A 72 7.33 -12.60 -7.75
N ILE A 73 6.99 -12.80 -6.47
CA ILE A 73 6.10 -11.90 -5.72
C ILE A 73 6.72 -10.50 -5.66
N GLU A 74 7.97 -10.40 -5.16
CA GLU A 74 8.69 -9.12 -5.03
C GLU A 74 8.83 -8.42 -6.37
N TYR A 75 9.14 -9.15 -7.44
CA TYR A 75 9.19 -8.61 -8.79
C TYR A 75 7.84 -8.07 -9.24
N SER A 76 6.77 -8.80 -9.00
CA SER A 76 5.42 -8.46 -9.48
C SER A 76 4.84 -7.20 -8.85
N VAL A 77 5.13 -6.96 -7.57
CA VAL A 77 4.61 -5.80 -6.81
C VAL A 77 5.50 -4.55 -6.96
N ASN A 78 6.72 -4.68 -7.42
CA ASN A 78 7.61 -3.54 -7.59
C ASN A 78 7.28 -2.76 -8.87
N LEU A 79 6.71 -1.57 -8.72
CA LEU A 79 6.30 -0.72 -9.85
C LEU A 79 7.46 -0.30 -10.76
N LYS A 80 8.71 -0.25 -10.25
CA LYS A 80 9.89 0.04 -11.08
C LYS A 80 10.09 -0.99 -12.18
N ASN A 81 9.73 -2.25 -11.93
CA ASN A 81 9.77 -3.31 -12.95
C ASN A 81 8.70 -3.14 -14.05
N ARG A 82 7.73 -2.25 -13.83
CA ARG A 82 6.66 -1.92 -14.77
C ARG A 82 6.81 -0.54 -15.40
N GLU A 83 7.92 0.17 -15.16
CA GLU A 83 8.16 1.54 -15.60
C GLU A 83 7.86 1.74 -17.09
N LYS A 84 8.42 0.89 -17.95
CA LYS A 84 8.22 0.97 -19.40
C LYS A 84 6.74 0.91 -19.78
N ARG A 85 6.00 -0.02 -19.17
CA ARG A 85 4.56 -0.20 -19.41
C ARG A 85 3.76 0.98 -18.86
N LEU A 86 4.08 1.45 -17.66
CA LEU A 86 3.40 2.58 -17.02
C LEU A 86 3.58 3.87 -17.81
N LYS A 87 4.76 4.10 -18.39
CA LYS A 87 5.02 5.27 -19.25
C LYS A 87 4.15 5.28 -20.51
N GLN A 88 3.76 4.11 -21.01
CA GLN A 88 2.90 3.97 -22.20
C GLN A 88 1.40 4.17 -21.89
N VAL A 89 1.01 4.22 -20.63
CA VAL A 89 -0.37 4.47 -20.24
C VAL A 89 -0.69 5.96 -20.40
N ASN A 90 -1.54 6.29 -21.37
CA ASN A 90 -1.84 7.68 -21.71
C ASN A 90 -2.65 8.39 -20.61
N ASN A 91 -3.56 7.68 -19.97
CA ASN A 91 -4.46 8.22 -18.94
C ASN A 91 -3.95 7.95 -17.51
N LEU A 92 -2.65 7.75 -17.34
CA LEU A 92 -2.01 7.65 -16.02
C LEU A 92 -1.78 9.06 -15.46
N HIS A 93 -2.30 9.33 -14.29
CA HIS A 93 -1.94 10.49 -13.48
C HIS A 93 -1.69 10.06 -12.03
N LEU A 94 -0.59 10.51 -11.47
CA LEU A 94 -0.17 10.19 -10.11
C LEU A 94 -0.45 11.38 -9.19
N VAL A 95 -1.01 11.08 -8.02
CA VAL A 95 -1.19 12.05 -6.95
C VAL A 95 -0.39 11.56 -5.75
N LEU A 96 0.57 12.37 -5.33
CA LEU A 96 1.53 12.03 -4.27
C LEU A 96 1.53 13.09 -3.19
N SER A 97 1.97 12.73 -2.00
CA SER A 97 2.25 13.66 -0.91
C SER A 97 3.72 13.57 -0.51
N ASP A 98 4.37 14.71 -0.29
CA ASP A 98 5.79 14.77 0.12
C ASP A 98 6.02 14.13 1.50
N ASN A 99 5.01 14.06 2.33
CA ASN A 99 5.03 13.44 3.64
C ASN A 99 4.29 12.10 3.70
N ASP A 100 4.19 11.38 2.56
CA ASP A 100 3.66 10.02 2.56
C ASP A 100 4.62 9.09 3.31
N PHE A 101 4.15 8.51 4.41
CA PHE A 101 4.97 7.66 5.28
C PHE A 101 5.20 6.25 4.71
N LEU A 102 4.50 5.85 3.64
CA LEU A 102 4.72 4.59 2.93
C LEU A 102 5.82 4.69 1.87
N LEU A 103 6.17 5.90 1.45
CA LEU A 103 7.21 6.14 0.45
C LEU A 103 8.47 6.72 1.09
N ASN A 104 9.59 6.09 0.86
CA ASN A 104 10.86 6.72 1.19
C ASN A 104 11.21 7.80 0.13
N GLN A 105 12.17 8.67 0.47
CA GLN A 105 12.54 9.81 -0.38
C GLN A 105 13.04 9.37 -1.77
N SER A 106 13.71 8.22 -1.88
CA SER A 106 14.21 7.73 -3.17
C SER A 106 13.07 7.24 -4.07
N GLU A 107 12.04 6.64 -3.49
CA GLU A 107 10.84 6.21 -4.21
C GLU A 107 10.01 7.40 -4.67
N LEU A 108 9.81 8.38 -3.78
CA LEU A 108 9.11 9.61 -4.11
C LEU A 108 9.80 10.35 -5.27
N ASN A 109 11.13 10.47 -5.22
CA ASN A 109 11.91 11.09 -6.28
C ASN A 109 11.83 10.27 -7.58
N TRP A 110 11.83 8.95 -7.51
CA TRP A 110 11.65 8.11 -8.69
C TRP A 110 10.31 8.36 -9.36
N PHE A 111 9.21 8.43 -8.62
CA PHE A 111 7.89 8.76 -9.17
C PHE A 111 7.88 10.14 -9.83
N LYS A 112 8.38 11.16 -9.14
CA LYS A 112 8.42 12.54 -9.64
C LYS A 112 9.22 12.66 -10.95
N ASN A 113 10.37 12.00 -11.02
CA ASN A 113 11.26 12.08 -12.17
C ASN A 113 10.76 11.21 -13.34
N THR A 114 10.32 10.01 -13.05
CA THR A 114 9.88 9.03 -14.06
C THR A 114 8.59 9.46 -14.75
N PHE A 115 7.68 10.09 -14.01
CA PHE A 115 6.36 10.50 -14.47
C PHE A 115 6.18 12.03 -14.41
N ALA A 116 7.25 12.78 -14.68
CA ALA A 116 7.18 14.24 -14.80
C ALA A 116 6.09 14.63 -15.80
N GLY A 117 5.24 15.60 -15.44
CA GLY A 117 4.07 16.01 -16.24
C GLY A 117 2.82 15.14 -16.08
N LYS A 118 2.93 13.98 -15.44
CA LYS A 118 1.80 13.11 -15.07
C LYS A 118 1.66 12.97 -13.55
N THR A 119 2.26 13.88 -12.78
CA THR A 119 2.32 13.80 -11.33
C THR A 119 1.95 15.10 -10.68
N THR A 120 0.97 15.09 -9.79
CA THR A 120 0.65 16.18 -8.88
C THR A 120 1.17 15.83 -7.48
N VAL A 121 1.91 16.76 -6.87
CA VAL A 121 2.51 16.55 -5.55
C VAL A 121 1.98 17.56 -4.56
N PHE A 122 1.43 17.08 -3.46
CA PHE A 122 1.01 17.90 -2.33
C PHE A 122 2.10 17.90 -1.24
N LYS A 123 2.31 19.05 -0.60
CA LYS A 123 3.31 19.16 0.48
C LYS A 123 2.95 18.35 1.72
N GLN A 124 1.66 18.19 1.97
CA GLN A 124 1.10 17.49 3.12
C GLN A 124 -0.07 16.63 2.65
N GLY A 125 -0.45 15.66 3.47
CA GLY A 125 -1.58 14.78 3.15
C GLY A 125 -1.35 13.35 3.61
N GLY A 126 -0.10 12.97 3.81
CA GLY A 126 0.25 11.60 4.13
C GLY A 126 -0.23 10.63 3.05
N HIS A 127 -0.49 9.40 3.44
CA HIS A 127 -1.01 8.40 2.52
C HIS A 127 -2.54 8.52 2.40
N LEU A 128 -3.03 8.98 1.24
CA LEU A 128 -4.45 9.18 0.92
C LEU A 128 -5.21 10.14 1.87
N GLY A 129 -4.52 10.79 2.82
CA GLY A 129 -5.17 11.56 3.89
C GLY A 129 -5.86 12.86 3.46
N GLU A 130 -5.65 13.32 2.23
CA GLU A 130 -6.21 14.58 1.72
C GLU A 130 -7.29 14.42 0.66
N LEU A 131 -7.84 13.22 0.46
CA LEU A 131 -8.89 12.97 -0.52
C LEU A 131 -10.15 13.84 -0.33
N TRP A 132 -10.37 14.33 0.88
CA TRP A 132 -11.46 15.24 1.22
C TRP A 132 -11.20 16.70 0.84
N ARG A 133 -9.95 17.08 0.54
CA ARG A 133 -9.61 18.48 0.20
C ARG A 133 -10.13 18.89 -1.15
N PRO A 134 -10.75 20.08 -1.26
CA PRO A 134 -11.28 20.58 -2.52
C PRO A 134 -10.23 20.64 -3.63
N GLU A 135 -8.99 21.03 -3.31
CA GLU A 135 -7.89 21.17 -4.25
C GLU A 135 -7.53 19.82 -4.89
N LEU A 136 -7.48 18.76 -4.09
CA LEU A 136 -7.20 17.41 -4.59
C LEU A 136 -8.39 16.90 -5.42
N GLN A 137 -9.61 17.10 -4.95
CA GLN A 137 -10.81 16.71 -5.70
C GLN A 137 -10.90 17.45 -7.03
N GLN A 138 -10.51 18.73 -7.07
CA GLN A 138 -10.46 19.51 -8.30
C GLN A 138 -9.37 18.99 -9.26
N ALA A 139 -8.17 18.67 -8.75
CA ALA A 139 -7.11 18.07 -9.54
C ALA A 139 -7.57 16.75 -10.18
N ILE A 140 -8.16 15.85 -9.40
CA ILE A 140 -8.70 14.57 -9.90
C ILE A 140 -9.78 14.82 -10.96
N ARG A 141 -10.71 15.74 -10.73
CA ARG A 141 -11.78 16.06 -11.69
C ARG A 141 -11.24 16.65 -12.99
N SER A 142 -10.19 17.47 -12.94
CA SER A 142 -9.58 18.04 -14.15
C SER A 142 -8.94 16.97 -15.01
N GLU A 143 -8.21 16.03 -14.40
CA GLU A 143 -7.61 14.91 -15.11
C GLU A 143 -8.65 13.98 -15.77
N ILE A 144 -9.75 13.70 -15.07
CA ILE A 144 -10.85 12.89 -15.64
C ILE A 144 -11.51 13.60 -16.85
N LYS A 145 -11.61 14.93 -16.83
CA LYS A 145 -12.19 15.70 -17.95
C LYS A 145 -11.29 15.79 -19.17
N LEU A 146 -9.96 15.83 -18.96
CA LEU A 146 -8.98 15.88 -20.05
C LEU A 146 -8.90 14.56 -20.84
N ASN A 147 -9.35 13.47 -20.25
CA ASN A 147 -9.32 12.13 -20.84
C ASN A 147 -10.66 11.71 -21.51
N LYS A 148 -11.58 12.65 -21.72
CA LYS A 148 -12.80 12.46 -22.51
C LYS A 148 -12.63 13.06 -23.90
#